data_f0edd0a32891eb4f2cea19530e6637ec
#
_entry.id   f0edd0a32891eb4f2cea19530e6637ec
#
_cell.length_a   1.000
_cell.length_b   1.000
_cell.length_c   1.000
_cell.angle_alpha   90.00
_cell.angle_beta   90.00
_cell.angle_gamma   90.00
#
_symmetry.space_group_name_H-M   'P 1'
#
loop_
_entity.id
_entity.type
_entity.pdbx_description
1 polymer ?
#
loop_
_entity_poly.entity_id
_entity_poly.type
_entity_poly.pdbx_seq_one_letter_code
_entity_poly.pdbx_strand_id
1 'polypeptide(L)'
;SVPSDELECFKSRPPEEVLCDTFAAECLVPWQLIQPFAIQSDFTHDNLAKLSNFFQASRSCVASRFAQVSNDHLAFIVAEEGIVQYAITSRGLREAKIWIAKKIPLPRNSAAAKAIGLSSDQVIIADLDGLDWSASENASRFVCYEEATYYAPKKQTQSIVLFEEIVKSSTGTKRESRSEDDDLLEELSGYPGWSKYR
;
A
#
# COMPACT_ATOMS: atom_id res chain seq x y z
N SER A 1 12.21 -18.44 -4.68
CA SER A 1 12.99 -18.51 -3.43
C SER A 1 12.59 -17.32 -2.58
N VAL A 2 12.22 -17.55 -1.34
CA VAL A 2 11.95 -16.53 -0.35
C VAL A 2 13.25 -15.72 -0.15
N PRO A 3 13.23 -14.38 -0.18
CA PRO A 3 14.42 -13.58 0.07
C PRO A 3 15.05 -13.95 1.42
N SER A 4 16.37 -14.02 1.48
CA SER A 4 17.11 -14.38 2.70
C SER A 4 16.79 -13.48 3.89
N ASP A 5 16.41 -12.23 3.66
CA ASP A 5 16.07 -11.25 4.70
C ASP A 5 14.78 -11.58 5.46
N GLU A 6 13.79 -12.20 4.79
CA GLU A 6 12.61 -12.71 5.51
C GLU A 6 12.98 -13.90 6.41
N LEU A 7 13.90 -14.75 5.96
CA LEU A 7 14.41 -15.84 6.76
C LEU A 7 15.26 -15.38 7.94
N GLU A 8 15.99 -14.28 7.81
CA GLU A 8 16.75 -13.67 8.91
C GLU A 8 15.85 -13.04 9.97
N CYS A 9 14.72 -12.46 9.57
CA CYS A 9 13.72 -11.94 10.51
C CYS A 9 13.11 -13.06 11.36
N PHE A 10 12.95 -14.27 10.82
CA PHE A 10 12.51 -15.46 11.55
C PHE A 10 13.62 -16.11 12.39
N LYS A 11 14.89 -15.93 12.00
CA LYS A 11 16.03 -16.48 12.77
C LYS A 11 16.32 -15.74 14.06
N SER A 12 15.83 -14.50 14.22
CA SER A 12 16.08 -13.66 15.40
C SER A 12 15.02 -13.78 16.49
N ARG A 13 13.87 -14.42 16.23
CA ARG A 13 12.77 -14.58 17.20
C ARG A 13 12.49 -16.06 17.47
N PRO A 14 12.27 -16.42 18.76
CA PRO A 14 11.89 -17.79 19.11
C PRO A 14 10.62 -18.23 18.34
N PRO A 15 10.55 -19.47 17.83
CA PRO A 15 9.37 -19.98 17.13
C PRO A 15 8.07 -19.85 17.93
N GLU A 16 8.17 -19.98 19.24
CA GLU A 16 7.05 -19.87 20.18
C GLU A 16 6.45 -18.46 20.16
N GLU A 17 7.28 -17.40 20.09
CA GLU A 17 6.80 -16.03 20.00
C GLU A 17 6.09 -15.78 18.67
N VAL A 18 6.61 -16.31 17.58
CA VAL A 18 5.98 -16.22 16.24
C VAL A 18 4.62 -16.90 16.24
N LEU A 19 4.51 -18.06 16.87
CA LEU A 19 3.23 -18.77 17.02
C LEU A 19 2.24 -18.01 17.89
N CYS A 20 2.68 -17.45 19.02
CA CYS A 20 1.85 -16.63 19.88
C CYS A 20 1.31 -15.39 19.14
N ASP A 21 2.16 -14.69 18.40
CA ASP A 21 1.75 -13.51 17.64
C ASP A 21 0.76 -13.88 16.53
N THR A 22 0.99 -15.00 15.83
CA THR A 22 0.10 -15.50 14.78
C THR A 22 -1.26 -15.88 15.36
N PHE A 23 -1.27 -16.60 16.50
CA PHE A 23 -2.49 -16.96 17.19
C PHE A 23 -3.26 -15.73 17.70
N ALA A 24 -2.55 -14.79 18.33
CA ALA A 24 -3.17 -13.55 18.81
C ALA A 24 -3.76 -12.73 17.65
N ALA A 25 -3.05 -12.63 16.53
CA ALA A 25 -3.56 -11.95 15.33
C ALA A 25 -4.82 -12.64 14.78
N GLU A 26 -4.86 -13.98 14.76
CA GLU A 26 -6.03 -14.73 14.31
C GLU A 26 -7.21 -14.60 15.27
N CYS A 27 -6.96 -14.50 16.58
CA CYS A 27 -8.02 -14.27 17.56
C CYS A 27 -8.59 -12.85 17.47
N LEU A 28 -7.75 -11.84 17.24
CA LEU A 28 -8.17 -10.43 17.20
C LEU A 28 -8.77 -10.04 15.87
N VAL A 29 -8.18 -10.49 14.76
CA VAL A 29 -8.57 -10.14 13.39
C VAL A 29 -8.52 -11.40 12.53
N PRO A 30 -9.55 -12.28 12.61
CA PRO A 30 -9.58 -13.53 11.87
C PRO A 30 -9.46 -13.32 10.37
N TRP A 31 -8.66 -14.15 9.72
CA TRP A 31 -8.41 -14.08 8.28
C TRP A 31 -9.71 -14.07 7.46
N GLN A 32 -10.62 -14.98 7.76
CA GLN A 32 -11.88 -15.11 7.02
C GLN A 32 -12.77 -13.87 7.16
N LEU A 33 -12.67 -13.13 8.27
CA LEU A 33 -13.49 -11.95 8.50
C LEU A 33 -12.89 -10.68 7.87
N ILE A 34 -11.56 -10.57 7.79
CA ILE A 34 -10.94 -9.37 7.20
C ILE A 34 -10.79 -9.47 5.67
N GLN A 35 -10.67 -10.68 5.13
CA GLN A 35 -10.45 -10.90 3.70
C GLN A 35 -11.49 -10.22 2.78
N PRO A 36 -12.81 -10.27 3.06
CA PRO A 36 -13.80 -9.54 2.24
C PRO A 36 -13.55 -8.04 2.20
N PHE A 37 -13.12 -7.44 3.31
CA PHE A 37 -12.79 -6.01 3.35
C PHE A 37 -11.56 -5.69 2.52
N ALA A 38 -10.53 -6.54 2.55
CA ALA A 38 -9.31 -6.35 1.77
C ALA A 38 -9.54 -6.48 0.24
N ILE A 39 -10.65 -7.11 -0.17
CA ILE A 39 -11.04 -7.23 -1.59
C ILE A 39 -11.94 -6.08 -2.03
N GLN A 40 -12.80 -5.57 -1.13
CA GLN A 40 -13.90 -4.66 -1.47
C GLN A 40 -13.66 -3.21 -1.05
N SER A 41 -12.66 -2.95 -0.22
CA SER A 41 -12.44 -1.63 0.37
C SER A 41 -11.02 -1.13 0.10
N ASP A 42 -10.90 0.16 -0.17
CA ASP A 42 -9.60 0.82 -0.27
C ASP A 42 -8.88 0.79 1.08
N PHE A 43 -7.58 0.61 1.03
CA PHE A 43 -6.73 0.63 2.22
C PHE A 43 -6.36 2.08 2.56
N THR A 44 -7.20 2.74 3.34
CA THR A 44 -7.05 4.14 3.78
C THR A 44 -7.11 4.22 5.31
N HIS A 45 -6.62 5.34 5.87
CA HIS A 45 -6.71 5.58 7.32
C HIS A 45 -8.15 5.63 7.82
N ASP A 46 -9.10 6.14 7.02
CA ASP A 46 -10.52 6.19 7.38
C ASP A 46 -11.12 4.78 7.48
N ASN A 47 -10.87 3.93 6.49
CA ASN A 47 -11.35 2.56 6.50
C ASN A 47 -10.64 1.74 7.60
N LEU A 48 -9.36 2.00 7.82
CA LEU A 48 -8.63 1.38 8.91
C LEU A 48 -9.22 1.74 10.29
N ALA A 49 -9.66 2.98 10.49
CA ALA A 49 -10.33 3.38 11.73
C ALA A 49 -11.67 2.65 11.93
N LYS A 50 -12.48 2.51 10.86
CA LYS A 50 -13.74 1.75 10.89
C LYS A 50 -13.50 0.28 11.22
N LEU A 51 -12.53 -0.35 10.57
CA LEU A 51 -12.16 -1.75 10.81
C LEU A 51 -11.59 -1.96 12.20
N SER A 52 -10.78 -1.02 12.72
CA SER A 52 -10.27 -1.05 14.09
C SER A 52 -11.40 -1.07 15.11
N ASN A 53 -12.44 -0.26 14.90
CA ASN A 53 -13.63 -0.27 15.75
C ASN A 53 -14.45 -1.55 15.59
N PHE A 54 -14.59 -2.07 14.37
CA PHE A 54 -15.32 -3.32 14.10
C PHE A 54 -14.66 -4.53 14.79
N PHE A 55 -13.36 -4.67 14.67
CA PHE A 55 -12.60 -5.79 15.26
C PHE A 55 -12.23 -5.55 16.73
N GLN A 56 -12.47 -4.36 17.30
CA GLN A 56 -12.03 -3.97 18.62
C GLN A 56 -10.50 -4.19 18.81
N ALA A 57 -9.73 -3.95 17.77
CA ALA A 57 -8.29 -4.16 17.72
C ALA A 57 -7.56 -2.85 17.36
N SER A 58 -6.27 -2.76 17.69
CA SER A 58 -5.49 -1.57 17.36
C SER A 58 -5.37 -1.36 15.84
N ARG A 59 -5.27 -0.10 15.40
CA ARG A 59 -5.09 0.25 13.98
C ARG A 59 -3.90 -0.51 13.36
N SER A 60 -2.78 -0.59 14.10
CA SER A 60 -1.60 -1.31 13.62
C SER A 60 -1.85 -2.81 13.44
N CYS A 61 -2.62 -3.45 14.34
CA CYS A 61 -2.97 -4.85 14.21
C CYS A 61 -3.84 -5.09 12.97
N VAL A 62 -4.90 -4.29 12.80
CA VAL A 62 -5.80 -4.38 11.65
C VAL A 62 -5.06 -4.08 10.34
N ALA A 63 -4.25 -3.02 10.31
CA ALA A 63 -3.46 -2.64 9.13
C ALA A 63 -2.49 -3.75 8.70
N SER A 64 -1.78 -4.32 9.67
CA SER A 64 -0.88 -5.43 9.44
C SER A 64 -1.61 -6.63 8.83
N ARG A 65 -2.78 -6.94 9.38
CA ARG A 65 -3.59 -8.07 8.92
C ARG A 65 -4.19 -7.81 7.53
N PHE A 66 -4.70 -6.59 7.30
CA PHE A 66 -5.20 -6.17 5.99
C PHE A 66 -4.11 -6.30 4.91
N ALA A 67 -2.92 -5.76 5.17
CA ALA A 67 -1.80 -5.86 4.25
C ALA A 67 -1.42 -7.32 3.94
N GLN A 68 -1.46 -8.22 4.94
CA GLN A 68 -1.14 -9.64 4.74
C GLN A 68 -2.14 -10.36 3.83
N VAL A 69 -3.43 -9.98 3.87
CA VAL A 69 -4.48 -10.65 3.10
C VAL A 69 -4.72 -10.02 1.74
N SER A 70 -4.29 -8.78 1.52
CA SER A 70 -4.46 -8.07 0.26
C SER A 70 -3.53 -8.62 -0.83
N ASN A 71 -4.06 -8.68 -2.06
CA ASN A 71 -3.29 -8.98 -3.27
C ASN A 71 -2.80 -7.72 -4.00
N ASP A 72 -3.29 -6.54 -3.60
CA ASP A 72 -2.84 -5.27 -4.18
C ASP A 72 -1.40 -4.98 -3.79
N HIS A 73 -0.74 -4.09 -4.51
CA HIS A 73 0.62 -3.67 -4.21
C HIS A 73 0.60 -2.62 -3.09
N LEU A 74 0.57 -3.05 -1.84
CA LEU A 74 0.50 -2.15 -0.70
C LEU A 74 1.45 -2.53 0.44
N ALA A 75 1.79 -1.53 1.23
CA ALA A 75 2.56 -1.69 2.46
C ALA A 75 1.96 -0.87 3.60
N PHE A 76 2.04 -1.41 4.82
CA PHE A 76 1.84 -0.67 6.05
C PHE A 76 3.19 -0.50 6.75
N ILE A 77 3.57 0.73 7.02
CA ILE A 77 4.89 1.09 7.53
C ILE A 77 4.73 1.81 8.85
N VAL A 78 5.56 1.43 9.80
CA VAL A 78 5.65 2.11 11.09
C VAL A 78 7.06 2.62 11.29
N ALA A 79 7.18 3.92 11.56
CA ALA A 79 8.46 4.55 11.88
C ALA A 79 8.37 5.27 13.23
N GLU A 80 9.46 5.26 13.98
CA GLU A 80 9.64 5.97 15.25
C GLU A 80 10.79 6.94 15.10
N GLU A 81 10.58 8.17 15.58
CA GLU A 81 11.59 9.25 15.48
C GLU A 81 12.18 9.42 14.06
N GLY A 82 11.35 9.18 13.04
CA GLY A 82 11.77 9.30 11.62
C GLY A 82 12.55 8.10 11.07
N ILE A 83 12.64 7.00 11.81
CA ILE A 83 13.32 5.76 11.40
C ILE A 83 12.31 4.63 11.25
N VAL A 84 12.32 3.96 10.11
CA VAL A 84 11.45 2.80 9.83
C VAL A 84 11.78 1.66 10.81
N GLN A 85 10.81 1.28 11.63
CA GLN A 85 10.94 0.17 12.56
C GLN A 85 10.54 -1.15 11.92
N TYR A 86 9.40 -1.14 11.26
CA TYR A 86 8.94 -2.30 10.49
C TYR A 86 8.03 -1.87 9.34
N ALA A 87 7.96 -2.72 8.34
CA ALA A 87 7.02 -2.64 7.23
C ALA A 87 6.39 -4.01 7.02
N ILE A 88 5.10 -4.02 6.75
CA ILE A 88 4.36 -5.21 6.36
C ILE A 88 3.91 -4.99 4.92
N THR A 89 4.37 -5.86 4.04
CA THR A 89 4.06 -5.81 2.62
C THR A 89 2.99 -6.84 2.27
N SER A 90 2.12 -6.47 1.36
CA SER A 90 1.11 -7.38 0.80
C SER A 90 1.76 -8.50 -0.03
N ARG A 91 0.95 -9.49 -0.35
CA ARG A 91 1.38 -10.56 -1.24
C ARG A 91 1.74 -10.02 -2.63
N GLY A 92 0.90 -9.12 -3.20
CA GLY A 92 1.16 -8.52 -4.51
C GLY A 92 2.50 -7.79 -4.56
N LEU A 93 2.82 -7.01 -3.51
CA LEU A 93 4.09 -6.30 -3.45
C LEU A 93 5.30 -7.24 -3.36
N ARG A 94 5.19 -8.34 -2.62
CA ARG A 94 6.24 -9.37 -2.55
C ARG A 94 6.43 -10.09 -3.88
N GLU A 95 5.34 -10.42 -4.58
CA GLU A 95 5.38 -11.03 -5.92
C GLU A 95 6.04 -10.08 -6.95
N ALA A 96 5.82 -8.77 -6.82
CA ALA A 96 6.50 -7.74 -7.60
C ALA A 96 7.99 -7.58 -7.20
N LYS A 97 8.48 -8.29 -6.17
CA LYS A 97 9.83 -8.22 -5.61
C LYS A 97 10.20 -6.82 -5.12
N ILE A 98 9.26 -6.16 -4.47
CA ILE A 98 9.45 -4.86 -3.83
C ILE A 98 9.42 -5.07 -2.32
N TRP A 99 10.43 -4.57 -1.64
CA TRP A 99 10.55 -4.63 -0.18
C TRP A 99 10.96 -3.28 0.40
N ILE A 100 10.56 -3.03 1.62
CA ILE A 100 10.88 -1.80 2.34
C ILE A 100 11.88 -2.16 3.44
N ALA A 101 13.02 -1.50 3.41
CA ALA A 101 14.10 -1.76 4.36
C ALA A 101 13.73 -1.23 5.76
N LYS A 102 14.19 -1.94 6.80
CA LYS A 102 14.07 -1.52 8.20
C LYS A 102 15.28 -0.68 8.59
N LYS A 103 15.15 0.12 9.64
CA LYS A 103 16.20 0.96 10.23
C LYS A 103 16.78 1.99 9.25
N ILE A 104 16.03 2.36 8.25
CA ILE A 104 16.36 3.47 7.34
C ILE A 104 15.57 4.72 7.74
N PRO A 105 16.07 5.93 7.44
CA PRO A 105 15.32 7.15 7.62
C PRO A 105 14.13 7.19 6.65
N LEU A 106 13.06 7.88 7.05
CA LEU A 106 11.93 8.16 6.18
C LEU A 106 12.38 8.95 4.95
N PRO A 107 11.80 8.70 3.76
CA PRO A 107 12.01 9.52 2.59
C PRO A 107 11.64 10.99 2.89
N ARG A 108 12.47 11.95 2.48
CA ARG A 108 12.30 13.37 2.84
C ARG A 108 10.94 13.95 2.41
N ASN A 109 10.43 13.51 1.25
CA ASN A 109 9.19 14.00 0.67
C ASN A 109 7.96 13.17 1.08
N SER A 110 8.13 12.11 1.89
CA SER A 110 7.06 11.22 2.30
C SER A 110 6.02 11.94 3.15
N ALA A 111 4.78 11.44 3.09
CA ALA A 111 3.71 11.87 3.99
C ALA A 111 4.10 11.61 5.44
N ALA A 112 4.77 10.48 5.73
CA ALA A 112 5.28 10.17 7.06
C ALA A 112 6.24 11.23 7.60
N ALA A 113 7.21 11.68 6.79
CA ALA A 113 8.15 12.72 7.22
C ALA A 113 7.44 14.06 7.47
N LYS A 114 6.46 14.43 6.64
CA LYS A 114 5.65 15.65 6.78
C LYS A 114 4.69 15.58 7.97
N ALA A 115 4.23 14.39 8.36
CA ALA A 115 3.30 14.19 9.46
C ALA A 115 3.96 14.37 10.85
N ILE A 116 5.29 14.27 10.96
CA ILE A 116 6.00 14.36 12.24
C ILE A 116 5.68 15.69 12.93
N GLY A 117 5.21 15.61 14.17
CA GLY A 117 4.88 16.77 15.00
C GLY A 117 3.48 17.34 14.78
N LEU A 118 2.70 16.78 13.86
CA LEU A 118 1.31 17.18 13.65
C LEU A 118 0.34 16.48 14.61
N SER A 119 -0.92 16.88 14.58
CA SER A 119 -1.98 16.23 15.34
C SER A 119 -2.23 14.80 14.85
N SER A 120 -2.57 13.87 15.75
CA SER A 120 -2.88 12.47 15.42
C SER A 120 -4.12 12.31 14.54
N ASP A 121 -4.96 13.33 14.45
CA ASP A 121 -6.19 13.31 13.64
C ASP A 121 -5.96 13.80 12.21
N GLN A 122 -4.76 14.31 11.92
CA GLN A 122 -4.40 14.76 10.59
C GLN A 122 -3.82 13.61 9.76
N VAL A 123 -4.46 13.34 8.64
CA VAL A 123 -3.92 12.47 7.59
C VAL A 123 -3.19 13.33 6.57
N ILE A 124 -1.91 13.07 6.39
CA ILE A 124 -1.08 13.71 5.38
C ILE A 124 -0.98 12.79 4.18
N ILE A 125 -1.04 13.36 2.99
CA ILE A 125 -0.97 12.63 1.73
C ILE A 125 0.26 13.10 0.95
N ALA A 126 0.91 12.17 0.26
CA ALA A 126 2.00 12.46 -0.66
C ALA A 126 2.04 11.43 -1.79
N ASP A 127 2.42 11.93 -2.97
CA ASP A 127 2.79 11.10 -4.11
C ASP A 127 4.33 11.04 -4.18
N LEU A 128 4.86 9.85 -4.43
CA LEU A 128 6.29 9.56 -4.47
C LEU A 128 6.62 8.58 -5.60
N ASP A 129 7.89 8.51 -5.97
CA ASP A 129 8.37 7.42 -6.80
C ASP A 129 8.53 6.13 -5.96
N GLY A 130 8.31 4.97 -6.58
CA GLY A 130 8.52 3.70 -5.88
C GLY A 130 9.93 3.53 -5.32
N LEU A 131 10.93 4.15 -5.96
CA LEU A 131 12.32 4.15 -5.51
C LEU A 131 12.56 4.94 -4.22
N ASP A 132 11.66 5.85 -3.85
CA ASP A 132 11.76 6.57 -2.57
C ASP A 132 11.55 5.62 -1.39
N TRP A 133 10.66 4.63 -1.54
CA TRP A 133 10.35 3.65 -0.50
C TRP A 133 11.13 2.34 -0.61
N SER A 134 11.65 2.00 -1.79
CA SER A 134 12.32 0.71 -2.02
C SER A 134 13.56 0.85 -2.88
N ALA A 135 14.65 0.22 -2.44
CA ALA A 135 15.87 0.10 -3.23
C ALA A 135 15.79 -1.01 -4.31
N SER A 136 14.66 -1.67 -4.47
CA SER A 136 14.46 -2.67 -5.52
C SER A 136 14.40 -2.02 -6.90
N GLU A 137 15.11 -2.57 -7.88
CA GLU A 137 15.05 -2.10 -9.28
C GLU A 137 13.62 -2.12 -9.84
N ASN A 138 12.81 -3.08 -9.41
CA ASN A 138 11.41 -3.18 -9.82
C ASN A 138 10.56 -2.00 -9.33
N ALA A 139 10.94 -1.34 -8.24
CA ALA A 139 10.22 -0.20 -7.70
C ALA A 139 10.19 1.00 -8.66
N SER A 140 11.17 1.09 -9.59
CA SER A 140 11.19 2.13 -10.63
C SER A 140 10.00 2.07 -11.62
N ARG A 141 9.23 1.00 -11.58
CA ARG A 141 8.03 0.80 -12.41
C ARG A 141 6.75 1.27 -11.73
N PHE A 142 6.86 1.78 -10.51
CA PHE A 142 5.72 2.14 -9.67
C PHE A 142 5.80 3.59 -9.22
N VAL A 143 4.65 4.22 -9.13
CA VAL A 143 4.42 5.42 -8.33
C VAL A 143 3.76 5.01 -7.03
N CYS A 144 3.96 5.79 -5.99
CA CYS A 144 3.42 5.52 -4.67
C CYS A 144 2.45 6.62 -4.25
N TYR A 145 1.25 6.25 -3.84
CA TYR A 145 0.36 7.09 -3.07
C TYR A 145 0.53 6.73 -1.59
N GLU A 146 0.81 7.72 -0.76
CA GLU A 146 1.04 7.53 0.67
C GLU A 146 0.06 8.35 1.49
N GLU A 147 -0.59 7.70 2.46
CA GLU A 147 -1.30 8.33 3.56
C GLU A 147 -0.53 8.09 4.86
N ALA A 148 -0.31 9.11 5.67
CA ALA A 148 0.37 8.97 6.94
C ALA A 148 -0.30 9.77 8.07
N THR A 149 -0.22 9.21 9.28
CA THR A 149 -0.62 9.85 10.52
C THR A 149 0.52 9.82 11.54
N TYR A 150 0.52 10.76 12.48
CA TYR A 150 1.53 10.84 13.54
C TYR A 150 0.89 10.63 14.90
N TYR A 151 1.42 9.68 15.67
CA TYR A 151 1.02 9.40 17.03
C TYR A 151 2.06 9.95 18.02
N ALA A 152 1.82 11.15 18.52
CA ALA A 152 2.75 11.91 19.34
C ALA A 152 3.24 11.18 20.63
N PRO A 153 2.39 10.44 21.38
CA PRO A 153 2.84 9.77 22.61
C PRO A 153 3.98 8.77 22.40
N LYS A 154 4.07 8.18 21.22
CA LYS A 154 5.15 7.24 20.84
C LYS A 154 6.12 7.81 19.82
N LYS A 155 5.97 9.10 19.45
CA LYS A 155 6.73 9.72 18.34
C LYS A 155 6.73 8.84 17.09
N GLN A 156 5.60 8.22 16.80
CA GLN A 156 5.44 7.19 15.77
C GLN A 156 4.63 7.72 14.62
N THR A 157 5.10 7.47 13.39
CA THR A 157 4.30 7.63 12.17
C THR A 157 3.80 6.28 11.70
N GLN A 158 2.58 6.27 11.20
CA GLN A 158 1.95 5.10 10.57
C GLN A 158 1.57 5.49 9.14
N SER A 159 2.16 4.81 8.17
CA SER A 159 1.92 5.08 6.75
C SER A 159 1.27 3.88 6.08
N ILE A 160 0.30 4.18 5.23
CA ILE A 160 -0.27 3.30 4.23
C ILE A 160 0.34 3.73 2.90
N VAL A 161 0.98 2.82 2.19
CA VAL A 161 1.61 3.10 0.89
C VAL A 161 1.03 2.16 -0.15
N LEU A 162 0.43 2.72 -1.18
CA LEU A 162 -0.10 2.00 -2.34
C LEU A 162 0.88 2.21 -3.50
N PHE A 163 1.27 1.13 -4.15
CA PHE A 163 2.15 1.15 -5.31
C PHE A 163 1.33 0.88 -6.57
N GLU A 164 1.29 1.85 -7.48
CA GLU A 164 0.61 1.76 -8.76
C GLU A 164 1.63 1.58 -9.88
N GLU A 165 1.45 0.56 -10.72
CA GLU A 165 2.36 0.32 -11.84
C GLU A 165 2.20 1.40 -12.91
N ILE A 166 3.32 2.00 -13.32
CA ILE A 166 3.35 2.99 -14.39
C ILE A 166 3.04 2.27 -15.71
N VAL A 167 1.81 2.41 -16.18
CA VAL A 167 1.43 1.93 -17.52
C VAL A 167 2.16 2.80 -18.54
N LYS A 168 3.26 2.30 -19.10
CA LYS A 168 3.86 2.92 -20.28
C LYS A 168 2.87 2.72 -21.42
N SER A 169 2.08 3.74 -21.71
CA SER A 169 1.29 3.77 -22.95
C SER A 169 2.28 3.67 -24.11
N SER A 170 2.30 2.50 -24.75
CA SER A 170 3.05 2.28 -25.98
C SER A 170 2.35 2.98 -27.15
N THR A 171 2.25 4.30 -27.09
CA THR A 171 1.95 5.12 -28.25
C THR A 171 3.24 5.39 -28.99
N GLY A 172 3.80 4.33 -29.57
CA GLY A 172 4.70 4.44 -30.71
C GLY A 172 3.90 4.82 -31.95
N THR A 173 3.33 6.01 -31.96
CA THR A 173 2.78 6.54 -33.20
C THR A 173 3.96 7.00 -34.04
N LYS A 174 4.37 6.18 -35.02
CA LYS A 174 5.05 6.66 -36.21
C LYS A 174 4.28 7.90 -36.67
N ARG A 175 4.89 9.06 -36.62
CA ARG A 175 4.45 10.22 -37.40
C ARG A 175 4.66 9.87 -38.87
N GLU A 176 3.67 9.29 -39.50
CA GLU A 176 3.47 9.45 -40.90
C GLU A 176 2.81 10.81 -41.10
N SER A 177 3.54 11.67 -41.80
CA SER A 177 3.03 12.91 -42.36
C SER A 177 1.84 12.57 -43.27
N ARG A 178 0.64 12.87 -42.81
CA ARG A 178 -0.55 12.84 -43.67
C ARG A 178 -1.15 14.24 -43.68
N SER A 179 -1.26 14.71 -44.92
CA SER A 179 -1.85 15.96 -45.38
C SER A 179 -3.21 16.27 -44.76
N GLU A 180 -3.41 17.57 -44.53
CA GLU A 180 -4.69 18.22 -44.30
C GLU A 180 -5.69 17.76 -45.38
N ASP A 181 -6.81 17.24 -44.94
CA ASP A 181 -8.17 17.25 -45.42
C ASP A 181 -8.87 15.97 -44.98
N ASP A 182 -9.71 16.08 -44.00
CA ASP A 182 -11.05 15.54 -43.89
C ASP A 182 -11.63 15.72 -42.51
N ASP A 183 -12.42 16.79 -42.40
CA ASP A 183 -13.47 16.94 -41.38
C ASP A 183 -14.51 15.83 -41.59
N LEU A 184 -14.43 14.77 -40.81
CA LEU A 184 -15.56 13.88 -40.57
C LEU A 184 -15.52 13.44 -39.09
N LEU A 185 -16.26 14.16 -38.29
CA LEU A 185 -16.73 13.69 -36.99
C LEU A 185 -17.56 12.42 -37.24
N GLU A 186 -16.94 11.26 -37.07
CA GLU A 186 -17.72 10.03 -36.89
C GLU A 186 -18.44 10.14 -35.52
N GLU A 187 -19.75 10.26 -35.61
CA GLU A 187 -20.65 10.12 -34.48
C GLU A 187 -20.36 8.80 -33.78
N LEU A 188 -20.01 8.88 -32.48
CA LEU A 188 -19.96 7.75 -31.56
C LEU A 188 -21.38 7.17 -31.37
N SER A 189 -21.91 6.54 -32.40
CA SER A 189 -23.07 5.68 -32.30
C SER A 189 -22.61 4.28 -31.94
N GLY A 190 -22.75 3.89 -30.68
CA GLY A 190 -22.52 2.51 -30.33
C GLY A 190 -22.22 2.21 -28.87
N TYR A 191 -23.08 2.64 -27.96
CA TYR A 191 -23.26 1.92 -26.71
C TYR A 191 -24.35 0.85 -26.95
N PRO A 192 -24.01 -0.43 -27.10
CA PRO A 192 -25.01 -1.47 -27.18
C PRO A 192 -25.43 -1.87 -25.78
N GLY A 193 -26.68 -1.56 -25.41
CA GLY A 193 -27.44 -2.47 -24.59
C GLY A 193 -27.57 -2.23 -23.11
N TRP A 194 -28.16 -1.10 -22.71
CA TRP A 194 -28.89 -1.02 -21.44
C TRP A 194 -30.39 -1.08 -21.68
N SER A 195 -30.87 -2.16 -22.29
CA SER A 195 -32.31 -2.42 -22.33
C SER A 195 -32.57 -3.92 -22.29
N LYS A 196 -32.49 -4.52 -21.12
CA LYS A 196 -33.17 -5.78 -20.80
C LYS A 196 -33.08 -6.02 -19.28
N TYR A 197 -33.91 -5.33 -18.54
CA TYR A 197 -34.53 -5.83 -17.31
C TYR A 197 -35.64 -4.83 -16.97
N ARG A 198 -36.81 -5.09 -17.52
CA ARG A 198 -38.09 -4.79 -16.92
C ARG A 198 -38.69 -6.10 -16.44
#